data_4255850e08f8b70d496e197194113a42
#
_entry.id   4255850e08f8b70d496e197194113a42
#
_cell.length_a   1.000
_cell.length_b   1.000
_cell.length_c   1.000
_cell.angle_alpha   90.00
_cell.angle_beta   90.00
_cell.angle_gamma   90.00
#
_symmetry.space_group_name_H-M   'P 1'
#
loop_
_entity.id
_entity.type
_entity.pdbx_description
1 polymer ?
#
loop_
_entity_poly.entity_id
_entity_poly.type
_entity_poly.pdbx_seq_one_letter_code
_entity_poly.pdbx_strand_id
1 'polypeptide(L)'
;NHHKVIILSEPDHGIYDAMNKGLTQASGDYIIFMNAGDFFPQADTIEKVVQTCQLNERPTDELPGVLYGNTNIVDNEGRYLHPRRLQPPEQLTWKSFRQGMLVCHQAFYARIDIAKNNQYDTRYRYSADVDWCIRVMKETERMGLELCNTNMVVANYTEEGATTLHHRESLKERYRVMACHYGHIQTFLLHGWFVVRAVLEKLRK
;
A
#
# COMPACT_ATOMS: atom_id res chain seq x y z
N ASN A 1 10.22 8.98 24.55
CA ASN A 1 10.63 8.22 23.37
C ASN A 1 11.35 9.17 22.40
N HIS A 2 12.65 8.95 22.18
CA HIS A 2 13.43 9.76 21.26
C HIS A 2 13.34 9.11 19.87
N HIS A 3 12.49 9.66 19.00
CA HIS A 3 12.45 9.27 17.60
C HIS A 3 13.62 9.95 16.86
N LYS A 4 14.39 9.16 16.08
CA LYS A 4 15.40 9.71 15.21
C LYS A 4 14.73 10.26 13.96
N VAL A 5 14.87 11.56 13.73
CA VAL A 5 14.40 12.22 12.49
C VAL A 5 15.57 12.40 11.56
N ILE A 6 15.44 11.94 10.31
CA ILE A 6 16.39 12.17 9.23
C ILE A 6 15.66 12.97 8.15
N ILE A 7 16.19 14.13 7.79
CA ILE A 7 15.63 14.98 6.75
C ILE A 7 16.54 14.85 5.52
N LEU A 8 15.95 14.39 4.40
CA LEU A 8 16.59 14.37 3.10
C LEU A 8 15.82 15.32 2.17
N SER A 9 16.47 16.39 1.73
CA SER A 9 15.88 17.36 0.83
C SER A 9 16.81 17.52 -0.38
N GLU A 10 16.40 16.92 -1.48
CA GLU A 10 17.16 16.96 -2.74
C GLU A 10 16.18 16.84 -3.93
N PRO A 11 16.60 17.23 -5.15
CA PRO A 11 15.80 17.02 -6.35
C PRO A 11 15.51 15.53 -6.57
N ASP A 12 14.27 15.22 -7.02
CA ASP A 12 13.85 13.89 -7.42
C ASP A 12 13.20 13.89 -8.81
N HIS A 13 13.00 12.70 -9.36
CA HIS A 13 12.31 12.46 -10.64
C HIS A 13 10.86 11.99 -10.43
N GLY A 14 10.24 12.35 -9.31
CA GLY A 14 8.88 12.03 -8.92
C GLY A 14 8.81 11.24 -7.61
N ILE A 15 7.58 11.09 -7.09
CA ILE A 15 7.32 10.54 -5.75
C ILE A 15 7.99 9.17 -5.52
N TYR A 16 8.00 8.29 -6.50
CA TYR A 16 8.58 6.94 -6.35
C TYR A 16 10.11 6.94 -6.36
N ASP A 17 10.75 7.93 -7.01
CA ASP A 17 12.18 8.15 -6.88
C ASP A 17 12.53 8.61 -5.45
N ALA A 18 11.77 9.56 -4.91
CA ALA A 18 11.92 10.00 -3.53
C ALA A 18 11.69 8.84 -2.53
N MET A 19 10.68 7.99 -2.77
CA MET A 19 10.42 6.80 -1.95
C MET A 19 11.58 5.79 -2.01
N ASN A 20 12.19 5.56 -3.18
CA ASN A 20 13.36 4.70 -3.32
C ASN A 20 14.57 5.24 -2.55
N LYS A 21 14.79 6.56 -2.58
CA LYS A 21 15.85 7.20 -1.78
C LYS A 21 15.60 7.01 -0.28
N GLY A 22 14.36 7.24 0.18
CA GLY A 22 13.95 6.98 1.56
C GLY A 22 14.14 5.52 1.97
N LEU A 23 13.75 4.58 1.09
CA LEU A 23 13.93 3.15 1.29
C LEU A 23 15.42 2.76 1.47
N THR A 24 16.30 3.37 0.70
CA THR A 24 17.75 3.14 0.82
C THR A 24 18.28 3.55 2.20
N GLN A 25 17.78 4.65 2.76
CA GLN A 25 18.19 5.18 4.06
C GLN A 25 17.54 4.48 5.26
N ALA A 26 16.42 3.81 5.04
CA ALA A 26 15.67 3.16 6.12
C ALA A 26 16.49 2.03 6.78
N SER A 27 16.40 1.90 8.10
CA SER A 27 17.17 0.93 8.90
C SER A 27 16.35 0.17 9.95
N GLY A 28 15.01 0.39 10.02
CA GLY A 28 14.12 -0.36 10.90
C GLY A 28 13.77 -1.73 10.33
N ASP A 29 12.99 -2.52 11.06
CA ASP A 29 12.53 -3.85 10.64
C ASP A 29 11.45 -3.77 9.55
N TYR A 30 10.63 -2.71 9.58
CA TYR A 30 9.58 -2.44 8.60
C TYR A 30 9.69 -1.03 8.05
N ILE A 31 9.22 -0.84 6.82
CA ILE A 31 9.04 0.47 6.20
C ILE A 31 7.57 0.76 5.94
N ILE A 32 7.20 2.00 6.17
CA ILE A 32 5.88 2.57 5.93
C ILE A 32 6.08 3.85 5.12
N PHE A 33 5.29 4.02 4.08
CA PHE A 33 5.27 5.26 3.31
C PHE A 33 4.02 6.05 3.64
N MET A 34 4.19 7.20 4.24
CA MET A 34 3.11 8.12 4.59
C MET A 34 3.27 9.39 3.76
N ASN A 35 2.30 9.73 2.92
CA ASN A 35 2.36 10.92 2.09
C ASN A 35 2.01 12.17 2.91
N ALA A 36 2.35 13.34 2.38
CA ALA A 36 1.95 14.60 3.00
C ALA A 36 0.42 14.69 3.12
N GLY A 37 -0.07 15.01 4.30
CA GLY A 37 -1.49 15.04 4.64
C GLY A 37 -2.05 13.73 5.20
N ASP A 38 -1.38 12.60 5.02
CA ASP A 38 -1.78 11.32 5.62
C ASP A 38 -1.17 11.18 7.04
N PHE A 39 -1.84 10.45 7.93
CA PHE A 39 -1.39 10.30 9.30
C PHE A 39 -1.92 9.02 9.97
N PHE A 40 -1.29 8.64 11.07
CA PHE A 40 -1.77 7.53 11.90
C PHE A 40 -3.07 7.91 12.64
N PRO A 41 -4.05 6.99 12.71
CA PRO A 41 -5.31 7.27 13.40
C PRO A 41 -5.16 7.64 14.86
N GLN A 42 -4.16 7.08 15.55
CA GLN A 42 -3.88 7.28 16.97
C GLN A 42 -2.38 7.33 17.23
N ALA A 43 -1.98 7.97 18.32
CA ALA A 43 -0.56 8.07 18.71
C ALA A 43 0.09 6.69 19.00
N ASP A 44 -0.70 5.71 19.41
CA ASP A 44 -0.29 4.36 19.74
C ASP A 44 -0.52 3.34 18.60
N THR A 45 -0.85 3.81 17.38
CA THR A 45 -1.14 2.93 16.24
C THR A 45 -0.01 1.93 15.99
N ILE A 46 1.24 2.38 15.97
CA ILE A 46 2.40 1.49 15.73
C ILE A 46 2.57 0.48 16.85
N GLU A 47 2.41 0.90 18.10
CA GLU A 47 2.47 0.00 19.26
C GLU A 47 1.40 -1.11 19.14
N LYS A 48 0.16 -0.75 18.80
CA LYS A 48 -0.91 -1.71 18.57
C LYS A 48 -0.64 -2.67 17.42
N VAL A 49 -0.03 -2.19 16.32
CA VAL A 49 0.41 -3.05 15.20
C VAL A 49 1.44 -4.07 15.69
N VAL A 50 2.47 -3.63 16.43
CA VAL A 50 3.50 -4.50 17.00
C VAL A 50 2.89 -5.56 17.91
N GLN A 51 1.97 -5.19 18.78
CA GLN A 51 1.28 -6.11 19.70
C GLN A 51 0.38 -7.10 18.95
N THR A 52 -0.46 -6.61 18.03
CA THR A 52 -1.42 -7.45 17.28
C THR A 52 -0.71 -8.49 16.41
N CYS A 53 0.40 -8.12 15.78
CA CYS A 53 1.21 -9.03 14.97
C CYS A 53 2.27 -9.79 15.79
N GLN A 54 2.32 -9.60 17.11
CA GLN A 54 3.24 -10.29 18.04
C GLN A 54 4.71 -10.17 17.63
N LEU A 55 5.12 -8.97 17.13
CA LEU A 55 6.45 -8.83 16.53
C LEU A 55 7.58 -9.00 17.54
N ASN A 56 7.37 -8.62 18.81
CA ASN A 56 8.36 -8.77 19.88
C ASN A 56 8.51 -10.22 20.39
N GLU A 57 7.59 -11.11 20.01
CA GLU A 57 7.55 -12.51 20.45
C GLU A 57 8.12 -13.46 19.40
N ARG A 58 8.44 -12.95 18.21
CA ARG A 58 8.93 -13.73 17.06
C ARG A 58 10.42 -13.55 16.86
N PRO A 59 11.15 -14.61 16.46
CA PRO A 59 12.49 -14.46 15.90
C PRO A 59 12.50 -13.55 14.67
N THR A 60 13.59 -12.84 14.43
CA THR A 60 13.69 -11.88 13.33
C THR A 60 13.47 -12.50 11.95
N ASP A 61 13.88 -13.75 11.77
CA ASP A 61 13.72 -14.51 10.52
C ASP A 61 12.27 -14.99 10.29
N GLU A 62 11.46 -15.09 11.37
CA GLU A 62 10.04 -15.46 11.33
C GLU A 62 9.09 -14.25 11.31
N LEU A 63 9.61 -13.04 11.31
CA LEU A 63 8.78 -11.83 11.22
C LEU A 63 7.96 -11.86 9.91
N PRO A 64 6.66 -11.46 9.95
CA PRO A 64 5.83 -11.36 8.75
C PRO A 64 6.50 -10.51 7.67
N GLY A 65 6.41 -10.91 6.41
CA GLY A 65 6.94 -10.11 5.30
C GLY A 65 6.16 -8.83 5.04
N VAL A 66 4.86 -8.84 5.40
CA VAL A 66 3.97 -7.68 5.29
C VAL A 66 3.02 -7.63 6.48
N LEU A 67 2.84 -6.41 7.04
CA LEU A 67 1.74 -6.11 7.95
C LEU A 67 0.77 -5.20 7.21
N TYR A 68 -0.53 -5.41 7.36
CA TYR A 68 -1.52 -4.59 6.66
C TYR A 68 -2.79 -4.37 7.48
N GLY A 69 -3.50 -3.29 7.16
CA GLY A 69 -4.74 -2.97 7.86
C GLY A 69 -5.67 -2.10 7.03
N ASN A 70 -6.71 -1.61 7.68
CA ASN A 70 -7.73 -0.77 7.10
C ASN A 70 -7.26 0.69 7.00
N THR A 71 -7.96 1.47 6.19
CA THR A 71 -7.72 2.90 5.98
C THR A 71 -9.03 3.66 6.10
N ASN A 72 -9.04 4.76 6.83
CA ASN A 72 -10.10 5.75 6.79
C ASN A 72 -9.80 6.81 5.74
N ILE A 73 -10.85 7.39 5.17
CA ILE A 73 -10.78 8.61 4.37
C ILE A 73 -11.13 9.78 5.29
N VAL A 74 -10.30 10.82 5.23
CA VAL A 74 -10.45 12.06 6.01
C VAL A 74 -10.43 13.28 5.09
N ASP A 75 -10.98 14.40 5.56
CA ASP A 75 -10.87 15.69 4.89
C ASP A 75 -9.53 16.39 5.17
N ASN A 76 -9.33 17.58 4.59
CA ASN A 76 -8.10 18.36 4.77
C ASN A 76 -7.87 18.86 6.21
N GLU A 77 -8.90 18.88 7.05
CA GLU A 77 -8.82 19.16 8.48
C GLU A 77 -8.63 17.91 9.34
N GLY A 78 -8.50 16.73 8.72
CA GLY A 78 -8.30 15.45 9.40
C GLY A 78 -9.58 14.84 10.00
N ARG A 79 -10.77 15.36 9.67
CA ARG A 79 -12.04 14.82 10.15
C ARG A 79 -12.43 13.60 9.35
N TYR A 80 -12.88 12.56 10.03
CA TYR A 80 -13.34 11.32 9.40
C TYR A 80 -14.53 11.57 8.46
N LEU A 81 -14.45 11.03 7.24
CA LEU A 81 -15.51 11.03 6.24
C LEU A 81 -16.17 9.65 6.14
N HIS A 82 -15.41 8.64 5.78
CA HIS A 82 -15.89 7.27 5.61
C HIS A 82 -14.72 6.26 5.57
N PRO A 83 -14.96 4.94 5.72
CA PRO A 83 -13.92 3.97 5.48
C PRO A 83 -13.55 3.94 4.00
N ARG A 84 -12.30 3.59 3.69
CA ARG A 84 -11.89 3.40 2.30
C ARG A 84 -12.76 2.33 1.63
N ARG A 85 -13.23 2.59 0.40
CA ARG A 85 -14.17 1.72 -0.33
C ARG A 85 -13.63 0.29 -0.55
N LEU A 86 -12.36 0.17 -0.95
CA LEU A 86 -11.69 -1.13 -1.07
C LEU A 86 -11.07 -1.48 0.28
N GLN A 87 -11.53 -2.57 0.86
CA GLN A 87 -11.07 -3.06 2.16
C GLN A 87 -10.14 -4.26 1.98
N PRO A 88 -9.13 -4.45 2.84
CA PRO A 88 -8.33 -5.65 2.83
C PRO A 88 -9.19 -6.88 3.20
N PRO A 89 -8.94 -8.03 2.54
CA PRO A 89 -9.53 -9.29 2.97
C PRO A 89 -8.87 -9.77 4.27
N GLU A 90 -9.52 -10.68 4.96
CA GLU A 90 -8.94 -11.33 6.14
C GLU A 90 -7.60 -12.01 5.81
N GLN A 91 -7.54 -12.69 4.67
CA GLN A 91 -6.33 -13.29 4.14
C GLN A 91 -5.93 -12.60 2.83
N LEU A 92 -4.92 -11.77 2.89
CA LEU A 92 -4.37 -11.08 1.74
C LEU A 92 -3.35 -11.97 1.02
N THR A 93 -3.40 -11.95 -0.31
CA THR A 93 -2.38 -12.53 -1.19
C THR A 93 -2.09 -11.56 -2.32
N TRP A 94 -0.98 -11.72 -3.04
CA TRP A 94 -0.75 -10.94 -4.24
C TRP A 94 -1.86 -11.08 -5.30
N LYS A 95 -2.57 -12.23 -5.31
CA LYS A 95 -3.72 -12.47 -6.19
C LYS A 95 -4.95 -11.66 -5.82
N SER A 96 -5.06 -11.23 -4.57
CA SER A 96 -6.18 -10.41 -4.11
C SER A 96 -6.26 -9.07 -4.83
N PHE A 97 -5.11 -8.52 -5.27
CA PHE A 97 -5.06 -7.27 -6.01
C PHE A 97 -5.61 -7.34 -7.44
N ARG A 98 -6.01 -8.51 -7.92
CA ARG A 98 -6.86 -8.64 -9.12
C ARG A 98 -8.17 -7.87 -9.02
N GLN A 99 -8.69 -7.68 -7.82
CA GLN A 99 -9.92 -6.93 -7.55
C GLN A 99 -9.69 -5.43 -7.37
N GLY A 100 -8.46 -4.97 -7.54
CA GLY A 100 -7.99 -3.62 -7.28
C GLY A 100 -7.01 -3.59 -6.10
N MET A 101 -6.48 -2.43 -5.77
CA MET A 101 -5.59 -2.23 -4.63
C MET A 101 -6.39 -2.29 -3.32
N LEU A 102 -6.61 -3.50 -2.77
CA LEU A 102 -7.45 -3.72 -1.59
C LEU A 102 -6.85 -3.13 -0.32
N VAL A 103 -5.53 -3.09 -0.22
CA VAL A 103 -4.81 -2.42 0.86
C VAL A 103 -4.29 -1.08 0.34
N CYS A 104 -4.54 -0.01 1.07
CA CYS A 104 -3.95 1.29 0.75
C CYS A 104 -2.43 1.24 0.97
N HIS A 105 -1.68 1.95 0.15
CA HIS A 105 -0.22 1.98 0.25
C HIS A 105 0.27 2.40 1.64
N GLN A 106 -0.40 3.38 2.28
CA GLN A 106 -0.09 3.87 3.62
C GLN A 106 -0.43 2.86 4.74
N ALA A 107 -1.24 1.85 4.42
CA ALA A 107 -1.63 0.78 5.34
C ALA A 107 -0.93 -0.55 5.02
N PHE A 108 0.17 -0.50 4.27
CA PHE A 108 0.97 -1.64 3.83
C PHE A 108 2.40 -1.47 4.34
N TYR A 109 2.76 -2.22 5.37
CA TYR A 109 4.06 -2.15 6.04
C TYR A 109 4.91 -3.33 5.57
N ALA A 110 5.95 -3.04 4.81
CA ALA A 110 6.81 -4.07 4.24
C ALA A 110 8.03 -4.31 5.10
N ARG A 111 8.41 -5.57 5.29
CA ARG A 111 9.66 -5.92 5.95
C ARG A 111 10.83 -5.35 5.14
N ILE A 112 11.77 -4.71 5.83
CA ILE A 112 12.77 -3.85 5.21
C ILE A 112 13.67 -4.56 4.22
N ASP A 113 14.07 -5.80 4.50
CA ASP A 113 14.92 -6.61 3.62
C ASP A 113 14.21 -6.95 2.30
N ILE A 114 12.91 -7.29 2.38
CA ILE A 114 12.07 -7.54 1.20
C ILE A 114 11.89 -6.24 0.40
N ALA A 115 11.58 -5.14 1.09
CA ALA A 115 11.35 -3.84 0.45
C ALA A 115 12.60 -3.33 -0.28
N LYS A 116 13.78 -3.41 0.34
CA LYS A 116 15.06 -2.98 -0.26
C LYS A 116 15.43 -3.75 -1.52
N ASN A 117 15.08 -5.04 -1.57
CA ASN A 117 15.28 -5.89 -2.74
C ASN A 117 14.21 -5.69 -3.84
N ASN A 118 13.15 -4.94 -3.54
CA ASN A 118 12.02 -4.67 -4.43
C ASN A 118 11.73 -3.17 -4.53
N GLN A 119 12.67 -2.36 -4.99
CA GLN A 119 12.47 -0.92 -5.16
C GLN A 119 11.30 -0.61 -6.09
N TYR A 120 10.71 0.59 -5.97
CA TYR A 120 9.66 1.05 -6.89
C TYR A 120 10.20 1.14 -8.31
N ASP A 121 9.40 0.66 -9.27
CA ASP A 121 9.69 0.81 -10.69
C ASP A 121 9.28 2.22 -11.15
N THR A 122 10.24 3.11 -11.29
CA THR A 122 10.03 4.51 -11.66
C THR A 122 9.54 4.72 -13.09
N ARG A 123 9.44 3.65 -13.91
CA ARG A 123 8.76 3.70 -15.22
C ARG A 123 7.25 3.92 -15.06
N TYR A 124 6.68 3.58 -13.91
CA TYR A 124 5.29 3.88 -13.55
C TYR A 124 5.22 5.18 -12.75
N ARG A 125 4.50 6.14 -13.28
CA ARG A 125 4.35 7.46 -12.65
C ARG A 125 3.23 7.51 -11.61
N TYR A 126 2.17 6.71 -11.79
CA TYR A 126 0.92 6.78 -11.01
C TYR A 126 0.54 5.47 -10.31
N SER A 127 1.15 4.35 -10.66
CA SER A 127 0.74 3.02 -10.18
C SER A 127 1.93 2.13 -9.79
N ALA A 128 3.11 2.71 -9.52
CA ALA A 128 4.25 1.94 -9.04
C ALA A 128 4.01 1.36 -7.64
N ASP A 129 3.15 1.97 -6.85
CA ASP A 129 2.70 1.46 -5.55
C ASP A 129 1.97 0.12 -5.68
N VAL A 130 1.09 -0.02 -6.68
CA VAL A 130 0.39 -1.28 -6.96
C VAL A 130 1.37 -2.37 -7.38
N ASP A 131 2.29 -2.06 -8.30
CA ASP A 131 3.35 -2.97 -8.74
C ASP A 131 4.24 -3.40 -7.57
N TRP A 132 4.67 -2.44 -6.76
CA TRP A 132 5.53 -2.66 -5.62
C TRP A 132 4.88 -3.58 -4.57
N CYS A 133 3.64 -3.29 -4.16
CA CYS A 133 2.91 -4.14 -3.23
C CYS A 133 2.77 -5.57 -3.75
N ILE A 134 2.48 -5.76 -5.06
CA ILE A 134 2.36 -7.10 -5.65
C ILE A 134 3.71 -7.83 -5.61
N ARG A 135 4.84 -7.17 -5.94
CA ARG A 135 6.17 -7.78 -5.90
C ARG A 135 6.60 -8.13 -4.49
N VAL A 136 6.36 -7.23 -3.53
CA VAL A 136 6.64 -7.48 -2.11
C VAL A 136 5.84 -8.69 -1.60
N MET A 137 4.54 -8.78 -1.91
CA MET A 137 3.71 -9.91 -1.52
C MET A 137 4.18 -11.24 -2.17
N LYS A 138 4.59 -11.22 -3.45
CA LYS A 138 5.15 -12.40 -4.12
C LYS A 138 6.45 -12.86 -3.47
N GLU A 139 7.32 -11.93 -3.11
CA GLU A 139 8.58 -12.24 -2.44
C GLU A 139 8.33 -12.78 -1.02
N THR A 140 7.37 -12.19 -0.30
CA THR A 140 6.92 -12.71 1.00
C THR A 140 6.45 -14.17 0.89
N GLU A 141 5.60 -14.48 -0.10
CA GLU A 141 5.13 -15.85 -0.37
C GLU A 141 6.29 -16.78 -0.75
N ARG A 142 7.24 -16.33 -1.59
CA ARG A 142 8.42 -17.10 -1.98
C ARG A 142 9.33 -17.46 -0.79
N MET A 143 9.41 -16.55 0.19
CA MET A 143 10.17 -16.76 1.42
C MET A 143 9.42 -17.62 2.47
N GLY A 144 8.18 -18.00 2.19
CA GLY A 144 7.34 -18.74 3.14
C GLY A 144 6.89 -17.91 4.34
N LEU A 145 6.90 -16.57 4.23
CA LEU A 145 6.56 -15.67 5.31
C LEU A 145 5.07 -15.28 5.29
N GLU A 146 4.58 -14.90 6.45
CA GLU A 146 3.19 -14.47 6.65
C GLU A 146 2.94 -13.07 6.11
N LEU A 147 1.68 -12.81 5.67
CA LEU A 147 1.09 -11.48 5.55
C LEU A 147 0.13 -11.30 6.73
N CYS A 148 0.51 -10.51 7.73
CA CYS A 148 -0.25 -10.33 8.97
C CYS A 148 -1.30 -9.23 8.84
N ASN A 149 -2.58 -9.59 9.01
CA ASN A 149 -3.67 -8.61 9.09
C ASN A 149 -3.77 -8.05 10.51
N THR A 150 -3.62 -6.75 10.66
CA THR A 150 -3.81 -6.08 11.96
C THR A 150 -5.27 -6.00 12.39
N ASN A 151 -6.22 -6.24 11.48
CA ASN A 151 -7.66 -6.11 11.69
C ASN A 151 -8.11 -4.75 12.26
N MET A 152 -7.26 -3.71 12.09
CA MET A 152 -7.54 -2.36 12.61
C MET A 152 -7.27 -1.30 11.54
N VAL A 153 -7.76 -0.09 11.76
CA VAL A 153 -7.41 1.07 10.95
C VAL A 153 -6.01 1.51 11.34
N VAL A 154 -5.10 1.56 10.34
CA VAL A 154 -3.67 1.88 10.56
C VAL A 154 -3.22 3.14 9.82
N ALA A 155 -4.07 3.71 8.97
CA ALA A 155 -3.81 4.96 8.27
C ALA A 155 -5.10 5.78 8.08
N ASN A 156 -4.98 7.09 8.21
CA ASN A 156 -5.95 8.07 7.73
C ASN A 156 -5.40 8.68 6.44
N TYR A 157 -6.17 8.57 5.36
CA TYR A 157 -5.82 9.03 4.02
C TYR A 157 -6.64 10.27 3.67
N THR A 158 -5.98 11.34 3.26
CA THR A 158 -6.63 12.59 2.85
C THR A 158 -7.18 12.46 1.42
N GLU A 159 -8.46 12.80 1.22
CA GLU A 159 -9.20 12.49 -0.01
C GLU A 159 -8.62 13.13 -1.28
N GLU A 160 -7.97 14.28 -1.18
CA GLU A 160 -7.40 15.03 -2.30
C GLU A 160 -5.99 14.55 -2.68
N GLY A 161 -5.90 13.45 -3.43
CA GLY A 161 -4.62 12.92 -3.94
C GLY A 161 -4.36 13.21 -5.42
N ALA A 162 -3.08 13.22 -5.85
CA ALA A 162 -2.62 13.42 -7.22
C ALA A 162 -3.28 12.47 -8.25
N THR A 163 -3.73 11.29 -7.82
CA THR A 163 -4.37 10.27 -8.66
C THR A 163 -5.73 10.73 -9.20
N THR A 164 -6.40 11.65 -8.51
CA THR A 164 -7.70 12.20 -8.92
C THR A 164 -7.55 13.09 -10.16
N LEU A 165 -6.48 13.84 -10.25
CA LEU A 165 -6.20 14.78 -11.35
C LEU A 165 -5.78 14.06 -12.65
N HIS A 166 -5.13 12.88 -12.55
CA HIS A 166 -4.59 12.11 -13.68
C HIS A 166 -5.24 10.73 -13.83
N HIS A 167 -6.56 10.69 -13.64
CA HIS A 167 -7.31 9.42 -13.56
C HIS A 167 -7.12 8.50 -14.78
N ARG A 168 -7.13 9.05 -16.01
CA ARG A 168 -7.01 8.24 -17.25
C ARG A 168 -5.62 7.62 -17.41
N GLU A 169 -4.57 8.41 -17.13
CA GLU A 169 -3.17 7.94 -17.17
C GLU A 169 -2.92 6.88 -16.11
N SER A 170 -3.40 7.09 -14.90
CA SER A 170 -3.34 6.12 -13.81
C SER A 170 -4.04 4.80 -14.16
N LEU A 171 -5.22 4.84 -14.79
CA LEU A 171 -5.92 3.62 -15.23
C LEU A 171 -5.14 2.85 -16.30
N LYS A 172 -4.50 3.54 -17.26
CA LYS A 172 -3.66 2.89 -18.28
C LYS A 172 -2.42 2.23 -17.67
N GLU A 173 -1.77 2.91 -16.73
CA GLU A 173 -0.64 2.32 -16.02
C GLU A 173 -1.07 1.12 -15.18
N ARG A 174 -2.17 1.23 -14.44
CA ARG A 174 -2.72 0.12 -13.66
C ARG A 174 -3.04 -1.08 -14.51
N TYR A 175 -3.59 -0.88 -15.72
CA TYR A 175 -3.78 -1.97 -16.68
C TYR A 175 -2.45 -2.63 -17.03
N ARG A 176 -1.38 -1.86 -17.31
CA ARG A 176 -0.05 -2.39 -17.66
C ARG A 176 0.55 -3.18 -16.50
N VAL A 177 0.49 -2.64 -15.27
CA VAL A 177 0.93 -3.34 -14.05
C VAL A 177 0.17 -4.66 -13.89
N MET A 178 -1.15 -4.63 -13.94
CA MET A 178 -1.96 -5.84 -13.80
C MET A 178 -1.70 -6.85 -14.91
N ALA A 179 -1.52 -6.41 -16.17
CA ALA A 179 -1.20 -7.28 -17.28
C ALA A 179 0.17 -7.96 -17.12
N CYS A 180 1.14 -7.25 -16.56
CA CYS A 180 2.46 -7.80 -16.25
C CYS A 180 2.37 -8.92 -15.19
N HIS A 181 1.54 -8.74 -14.16
CA HIS A 181 1.45 -9.70 -13.05
C HIS A 181 0.45 -10.84 -13.26
N TYR A 182 -0.64 -10.60 -13.99
CA TYR A 182 -1.77 -11.52 -14.13
C TYR A 182 -2.06 -11.96 -15.57
N GLY A 183 -1.34 -11.41 -16.55
CA GLY A 183 -1.55 -11.66 -17.98
C GLY A 183 -2.63 -10.77 -18.60
N HIS A 184 -2.54 -10.54 -19.91
CA HIS A 184 -3.39 -9.60 -20.65
C HIS A 184 -4.85 -10.01 -20.67
N ILE A 185 -5.15 -11.29 -20.93
CA ILE A 185 -6.54 -11.79 -21.06
C ILE A 185 -7.29 -11.60 -19.74
N GLN A 186 -6.70 -12.06 -18.63
CA GLN A 186 -7.32 -11.93 -17.32
C GLN A 186 -7.51 -10.46 -16.91
N THR A 187 -6.50 -9.63 -17.16
CA THR A 187 -6.57 -8.20 -16.87
C THR A 187 -7.67 -7.50 -17.67
N PHE A 188 -7.82 -7.84 -18.94
CA PHE A 188 -8.89 -7.29 -19.79
C PHE A 188 -10.28 -7.63 -19.22
N LEU A 189 -10.52 -8.90 -18.87
CA LEU A 189 -11.79 -9.33 -18.27
C LEU A 189 -12.08 -8.63 -16.93
N LEU A 190 -11.07 -8.50 -16.08
CA LEU A 190 -11.19 -7.80 -14.80
C LEU A 190 -11.52 -6.31 -14.96
N HIS A 191 -10.89 -5.63 -15.92
CA HIS A 191 -11.19 -4.22 -16.19
C HIS A 191 -12.60 -4.03 -16.75
N GLY A 192 -13.08 -4.95 -17.61
CA GLY A 192 -14.48 -4.99 -18.04
C GLY A 192 -15.43 -5.12 -16.84
N TRP A 193 -15.12 -6.02 -15.91
CA TRP A 193 -15.88 -6.18 -14.67
C TRP A 193 -15.87 -4.92 -13.80
N PHE A 194 -14.75 -4.21 -13.70
CA PHE A 194 -14.68 -2.96 -12.93
C PHE A 194 -15.61 -1.88 -13.50
N VAL A 195 -15.71 -1.79 -14.83
CA VAL A 195 -16.65 -0.88 -15.49
C VAL A 195 -18.10 -1.27 -15.18
N VAL A 196 -18.45 -2.55 -15.33
CA VAL A 196 -19.80 -3.06 -15.01
C VAL A 196 -20.16 -2.75 -13.56
N ARG A 197 -19.25 -3.06 -12.62
CA ARG A 197 -19.45 -2.77 -11.18
C ARG A 197 -19.68 -1.28 -10.93
N ALA A 198 -18.90 -0.40 -11.54
CA ALA A 198 -19.04 1.05 -11.39
C ALA A 198 -20.39 1.55 -11.93
N VAL A 199 -20.90 1.00 -13.02
CA VAL A 199 -22.23 1.31 -13.56
C VAL A 199 -23.33 0.84 -12.62
N LEU A 200 -23.26 -0.40 -12.12
CA LEU A 200 -24.23 -0.95 -11.19
C LEU A 200 -24.28 -0.18 -9.86
N GLU A 201 -23.14 0.26 -9.34
CA GLU A 201 -23.05 1.10 -8.13
C GLU A 201 -23.73 2.48 -8.35
N LYS A 202 -23.64 3.06 -9.56
CA LYS A 202 -24.34 4.31 -9.90
C LYS A 202 -25.86 4.16 -10.04
N LEU A 203 -26.33 2.99 -10.46
CA LEU A 203 -27.76 2.71 -10.63
C LEU A 203 -28.46 2.39 -9.30
N ARG A 204 -27.68 2.09 -8.24
CA ARG A 204 -28.20 1.79 -6.89
C ARG A 204 -28.29 3.03 -5.97
N LYS A 205 -27.73 4.16 -6.41
CA LYS A 205 -27.84 5.46 -5.73
C LYS A 205 -28.94 6.30 -6.33
#